data_91e88a2d4a91c36918080e0d04176a96
#
_entry.id   91e88a2d4a91c36918080e0d04176a96
#
_cell.length_a   1.000
_cell.length_b   1.000
_cell.length_c   1.000
_cell.angle_alpha   90.00
_cell.angle_beta   90.00
_cell.angle_gamma   90.00
#
_symmetry.space_group_name_H-M   'P 1'
#
loop_
_entity.id
_entity.type
_entity.pdbx_description
1 polymer ?
#
loop_
_entity_poly.entity_id
_entity_poly.type
_entity_poly.pdbx_seq_one_letter_code
_entity_poly.pdbx_strand_id
1 'polypeptide(L)'
;MIQKRNFAHGIARGRLLVALLAAGSAVGVLGISTGQASASSSPIVLTETSYYTSVASNGAIYTALNTVFSNFEKTHPGITIKREDIVNSGNSYLTAVADEAAAGDLPDILMLDNPTVPTLASYGELTPLSTLGPTAIPTLGAAQQAEAKFNGTIYGYPLYTNTIALFYNKAMLAAAHIQPPTTWAQLLTDAKALTNAQHYGIAFSGETCAGCNVWTFIPFLLTNGGSLTHLTTPQSVQALALWTDLTKEGAIDKDFTNWNQGQPEAEFAAGKAAMMINGPWFFPTLNSVKGLSYGVVEIPVNTPGQNVVGPIGGEVWTIPKSNPTIEKAAYELLNYMAKPSVDASLATASGDIPTVKAAIPTWQKTASPLYAPLLAELKHGFVRTSTLGVLYPRVETAVGNGIVSALIGKQTPAAAFATAQANVNSILEGN
;
A
#
# COMPACT_ATOMS: atom_id res chain seq x y z
N MET A 1 17.50 41.11 0.92
CA MET A 1 18.37 41.31 -0.25
C MET A 1 19.19 40.04 -0.42
N ILE A 2 18.70 39.06 -1.12
CA ILE A 2 19.48 37.89 -1.56
C ILE A 2 19.03 37.57 -3.00
N GLN A 3 20.01 37.56 -3.88
CA GLN A 3 19.89 37.52 -5.34
C GLN A 3 19.28 36.22 -5.85
N LYS A 4 18.35 36.36 -6.80
CA LYS A 4 17.93 35.34 -7.72
C LYS A 4 19.09 34.95 -8.65
N ARG A 5 19.48 33.67 -8.68
CA ARG A 5 20.33 33.14 -9.75
C ARG A 5 19.46 32.24 -10.64
N ASN A 6 19.24 32.75 -11.83
CA ASN A 6 18.73 31.98 -12.96
C ASN A 6 19.81 31.00 -13.43
N PHE A 7 19.51 29.72 -13.50
CA PHE A 7 20.26 28.75 -14.29
C PHE A 7 19.33 28.18 -15.38
N ALA A 8 19.46 28.76 -16.57
CA ALA A 8 19.01 28.13 -17.79
C ALA A 8 20.23 27.41 -18.39
N HIS A 9 20.18 26.11 -18.46
CA HIS A 9 21.07 25.32 -19.31
C HIS A 9 20.22 24.35 -20.12
N GLY A 10 19.93 24.75 -21.36
CA GLY A 10 19.44 23.87 -22.39
C GLY A 10 20.58 22.96 -22.87
N ILE A 11 20.40 21.66 -22.75
CA ILE A 11 21.25 20.69 -23.44
C ILE A 11 20.43 20.08 -24.57
N ALA A 12 20.73 20.53 -25.79
CA ALA A 12 20.22 19.95 -27.02
C ALA A 12 20.85 18.56 -27.22
N ARG A 13 20.04 17.51 -27.22
CA ARG A 13 20.47 16.17 -27.65
C ARG A 13 20.51 16.13 -29.17
N GLY A 14 21.69 16.26 -29.75
CA GLY A 14 21.96 16.01 -31.19
C GLY A 14 21.90 14.52 -31.46
N ARG A 15 20.89 14.10 -32.25
CA ARG A 15 20.90 12.79 -32.92
C ARG A 15 21.75 12.86 -34.17
N LEU A 16 22.84 12.12 -34.23
CA LEU A 16 23.68 11.92 -35.39
C LEU A 16 22.95 11.05 -36.41
N LEU A 17 22.50 11.66 -37.53
CA LEU A 17 22.05 10.91 -38.70
C LEU A 17 23.30 10.57 -39.54
N VAL A 18 23.61 9.30 -39.70
CA VAL A 18 24.56 8.81 -40.72
C VAL A 18 23.76 8.47 -41.96
N ALA A 19 23.84 9.31 -42.99
CA ALA A 19 23.31 9.01 -44.31
C ALA A 19 24.42 8.37 -45.15
N LEU A 20 24.27 7.13 -45.57
CA LEU A 20 25.07 6.49 -46.59
C LEU A 20 24.29 6.55 -47.92
N LEU A 21 24.80 7.34 -48.82
CA LEU A 21 24.42 7.32 -50.26
C LEU A 21 25.20 6.21 -50.97
N ALA A 22 24.49 5.28 -51.58
CA ALA A 22 25.04 4.46 -52.65
C ALA A 22 24.05 4.40 -53.81
N ALA A 23 24.42 4.98 -54.90
CA ALA A 23 23.69 4.93 -56.16
C ALA A 23 24.00 3.62 -56.92
N GLY A 24 22.99 2.97 -57.43
CA GLY A 24 23.12 1.83 -58.31
C GLY A 24 21.82 1.57 -59.04
N SER A 25 21.77 2.02 -60.33
CA SER A 25 20.64 1.83 -61.24
C SER A 25 20.66 0.38 -61.79
N ALA A 26 19.53 -0.33 -61.61
CA ALA A 26 19.19 -1.47 -62.45
C ALA A 26 17.67 -1.52 -62.67
N VAL A 27 17.25 -1.34 -63.89
CA VAL A 27 15.85 -1.49 -64.34
C VAL A 27 15.56 -2.98 -64.45
N GLY A 28 14.56 -3.46 -63.73
CA GLY A 28 13.98 -4.79 -63.87
C GLY A 28 12.50 -4.75 -63.59
N VAL A 29 11.69 -4.79 -64.67
CA VAL A 29 10.23 -4.94 -64.59
C VAL A 29 9.92 -6.38 -64.24
N LEU A 30 9.19 -6.62 -63.12
CA LEU A 30 8.41 -7.85 -62.92
C LEU A 30 7.43 -7.72 -61.75
N GLY A 31 6.18 -7.94 -62.04
CA GLY A 31 5.20 -8.59 -61.13
C GLY A 31 4.75 -7.82 -59.90
N ILE A 32 3.64 -7.06 -60.02
CA ILE A 32 2.89 -6.55 -58.87
C ILE A 32 2.20 -7.72 -58.18
N SER A 33 2.82 -8.28 -57.17
CA SER A 33 2.09 -8.98 -56.11
C SER A 33 1.86 -8.00 -55.00
N THR A 34 0.62 -7.52 -54.84
CA THR A 34 0.19 -6.74 -53.68
C THR A 34 0.13 -7.65 -52.44
N GLY A 35 1.28 -8.07 -51.95
CA GLY A 35 1.39 -8.53 -50.59
C GLY A 35 1.30 -7.31 -49.69
N GLN A 36 0.19 -7.14 -48.98
CA GLN A 36 0.15 -6.24 -47.84
C GLN A 36 1.24 -6.72 -46.85
N ALA A 37 2.39 -6.09 -46.88
CA ALA A 37 3.33 -6.17 -45.80
C ALA A 37 2.63 -5.56 -44.56
N SER A 38 2.12 -6.41 -43.67
CA SER A 38 1.78 -5.99 -42.34
C SER A 38 3.01 -5.31 -41.78
N ALA A 39 2.95 -4.01 -41.60
CA ALA A 39 3.99 -3.28 -40.91
C ALA A 39 4.13 -3.93 -39.52
N SER A 40 5.18 -4.72 -39.29
CA SER A 40 5.47 -5.24 -37.99
C SER A 40 5.83 -4.02 -37.14
N SER A 41 4.92 -3.62 -36.27
CA SER A 41 5.21 -2.64 -35.23
C SER A 41 6.42 -3.12 -34.45
N SER A 42 7.36 -2.22 -34.16
CA SER A 42 8.50 -2.55 -33.30
C SER A 42 8.00 -3.14 -31.98
N PRO A 43 8.64 -4.19 -31.44
CA PRO A 43 8.25 -4.76 -30.16
C PRO A 43 8.21 -3.69 -29.06
N ILE A 44 7.17 -3.71 -28.25
CA ILE A 44 7.01 -2.83 -27.09
C ILE A 44 7.57 -3.57 -25.89
N VAL A 45 8.45 -2.94 -25.14
CA VAL A 45 8.91 -3.41 -23.82
C VAL A 45 8.34 -2.47 -22.79
N LEU A 46 7.49 -2.98 -21.91
CA LEU A 46 6.98 -2.24 -20.75
C LEU A 46 7.85 -2.54 -19.54
N THR A 47 8.31 -1.50 -18.87
CA THR A 47 8.98 -1.61 -17.56
C THR A 47 7.95 -1.58 -16.45
N GLU A 48 8.05 -2.50 -15.49
CA GLU A 48 7.19 -2.59 -14.31
C GLU A 48 8.00 -2.51 -13.04
N THR A 49 7.54 -1.69 -12.11
CA THR A 49 8.14 -1.57 -10.79
C THR A 49 7.08 -1.69 -9.70
N SER A 50 7.37 -2.57 -8.75
CA SER A 50 6.59 -2.78 -7.54
C SER A 50 7.51 -3.19 -6.39
N TYR A 51 7.03 -3.10 -5.14
CA TYR A 51 7.79 -3.63 -4.00
C TYR A 51 7.64 -5.14 -3.79
N TYR A 52 6.95 -5.84 -4.69
CA TYR A 52 6.89 -7.30 -4.70
C TYR A 52 8.11 -7.87 -5.45
N THR A 53 9.20 -8.08 -4.73
CA THR A 53 10.46 -8.58 -5.30
C THR A 53 10.63 -10.08 -5.09
N SER A 54 11.59 -10.68 -5.82
CA SER A 54 11.92 -12.12 -5.72
C SER A 54 12.49 -12.51 -4.35
N VAL A 55 13.04 -11.56 -3.61
CA VAL A 55 13.72 -11.79 -2.31
C VAL A 55 12.84 -11.42 -1.11
N ALA A 56 11.66 -10.85 -1.33
CA ALA A 56 10.77 -10.46 -0.26
C ALA A 56 9.96 -11.64 0.30
N SER A 57 9.44 -11.50 1.52
CA SER A 57 8.53 -12.46 2.17
C SER A 57 7.23 -12.73 1.41
N ASN A 58 6.96 -11.94 0.39
CA ASN A 58 5.78 -11.97 -0.48
C ASN A 58 6.01 -12.75 -1.80
N GLY A 59 6.82 -13.80 -1.79
CA GLY A 59 7.12 -14.63 -2.97
C GLY A 59 5.90 -15.21 -3.69
N ALA A 60 4.77 -15.40 -3.00
CA ALA A 60 3.53 -15.88 -3.62
C ALA A 60 2.96 -14.86 -4.62
N ILE A 61 2.85 -13.59 -4.23
CA ILE A 61 2.35 -12.52 -5.13
C ILE A 61 3.36 -12.21 -6.24
N TYR A 62 4.67 -12.27 -5.96
CA TYR A 62 5.70 -12.13 -6.99
C TYR A 62 5.54 -13.18 -8.09
N THR A 63 5.35 -14.44 -7.72
CA THR A 63 5.12 -15.55 -8.66
C THR A 63 3.81 -15.40 -9.43
N ALA A 64 2.74 -14.96 -8.74
CA ALA A 64 1.44 -14.71 -9.38
C ALA A 64 1.54 -13.59 -10.42
N LEU A 65 2.21 -12.49 -10.12
CA LEU A 65 2.46 -11.39 -11.07
C LEU A 65 3.24 -11.87 -12.30
N ASN A 66 4.33 -12.62 -12.11
CA ASN A 66 5.08 -13.19 -13.24
C ASN A 66 4.20 -14.08 -14.13
N THR A 67 3.31 -14.86 -13.53
CA THR A 67 2.34 -15.69 -14.26
C THR A 67 1.34 -14.84 -15.04
N VAL A 68 0.82 -13.77 -14.43
CA VAL A 68 -0.12 -12.84 -15.06
C VAL A 68 0.55 -12.14 -16.24
N PHE A 69 1.77 -11.63 -16.07
CA PHE A 69 2.53 -10.97 -17.12
C PHE A 69 2.85 -11.91 -18.30
N SER A 70 3.34 -13.11 -18.00
CA SER A 70 3.59 -14.12 -19.05
C SER A 70 2.31 -14.53 -19.80
N ASN A 71 1.16 -14.60 -19.13
CA ASN A 71 -0.11 -14.88 -19.81
C ASN A 71 -0.63 -13.70 -20.62
N PHE A 72 -0.39 -12.47 -20.16
CA PHE A 72 -0.67 -11.27 -20.94
C PHE A 72 0.15 -11.25 -22.24
N GLU A 73 1.47 -11.47 -22.16
CA GLU A 73 2.37 -11.49 -23.33
C GLU A 73 1.94 -12.53 -24.38
N LYS A 74 1.50 -13.72 -23.95
CA LYS A 74 0.98 -14.75 -24.88
C LYS A 74 -0.25 -14.29 -25.66
N THR A 75 -1.07 -13.44 -25.07
CA THR A 75 -2.31 -12.93 -25.69
C THR A 75 -2.14 -11.58 -26.38
N HIS A 76 -1.00 -10.92 -26.19
CA HIS A 76 -0.65 -9.61 -26.77
C HIS A 76 0.72 -9.69 -27.44
N PRO A 77 0.84 -10.43 -28.57
CA PRO A 77 2.12 -10.62 -29.25
C PRO A 77 2.70 -9.27 -29.68
N GLY A 78 3.97 -9.05 -29.37
CA GLY A 78 4.67 -7.79 -29.60
C GLY A 78 4.78 -6.89 -28.37
N ILE A 79 4.18 -7.26 -27.24
CA ILE A 79 4.40 -6.60 -25.95
C ILE A 79 5.13 -7.58 -25.01
N THR A 80 6.19 -7.12 -24.36
CA THR A 80 6.90 -7.84 -23.31
C THR A 80 6.99 -6.98 -22.07
N ILE A 81 7.03 -7.59 -20.89
CA ILE A 81 7.09 -6.90 -19.60
C ILE A 81 8.42 -7.21 -18.94
N LYS A 82 9.19 -6.16 -18.66
CA LYS A 82 10.43 -6.24 -17.89
C LYS A 82 10.16 -5.73 -16.49
N ARG A 83 10.24 -6.63 -15.50
CA ARG A 83 10.18 -6.23 -14.09
C ARG A 83 11.51 -5.66 -13.64
N GLU A 84 11.43 -4.55 -12.93
CA GLU A 84 12.58 -3.88 -12.35
C GLU A 84 12.42 -3.91 -10.83
N ASP A 85 13.24 -4.77 -10.19
CA ASP A 85 13.23 -4.89 -8.74
C ASP A 85 13.89 -3.64 -8.12
N ILE A 86 13.10 -2.75 -7.55
CA ILE A 86 13.64 -1.77 -6.60
C ILE A 86 13.97 -2.54 -5.33
N VAL A 87 15.26 -2.81 -5.17
CA VAL A 87 15.78 -3.55 -4.02
C VAL A 87 15.76 -2.64 -2.82
N ASN A 88 14.60 -2.43 -2.20
CA ASN A 88 14.57 -1.94 -0.83
C ASN A 88 13.13 -1.88 -0.28
N SER A 89 12.99 -2.18 0.97
CA SER A 89 11.75 -2.20 1.74
C SER A 89 11.36 -0.80 2.25
N GLY A 90 10.07 -0.53 2.33
CA GLY A 90 9.53 0.58 3.09
C GLY A 90 9.87 1.97 2.53
N ASN A 91 10.43 2.82 3.35
CA ASN A 91 10.76 4.20 2.98
C ASN A 91 11.69 4.32 1.76
N SER A 92 12.52 3.32 1.51
CA SER A 92 13.41 3.31 0.37
C SER A 92 12.69 3.14 -0.97
N TYR A 93 11.57 2.40 -1.03
CA TYR A 93 10.77 2.31 -2.25
C TYR A 93 10.19 3.68 -2.65
N LEU A 94 9.54 4.37 -1.71
CA LEU A 94 8.97 5.69 -1.96
C LEU A 94 10.04 6.74 -2.27
N THR A 95 11.22 6.64 -1.65
CA THR A 95 12.36 7.51 -1.95
C THR A 95 12.86 7.25 -3.37
N ALA A 96 13.04 6.00 -3.76
CA ALA A 96 13.47 5.64 -5.11
C ALA A 96 12.46 6.12 -6.17
N VAL A 97 11.16 5.93 -5.94
CA VAL A 97 10.10 6.46 -6.82
C VAL A 97 10.18 7.98 -6.93
N ALA A 98 10.43 8.69 -5.84
CA ALA A 98 10.58 10.15 -5.87
C ALA A 98 11.84 10.60 -6.65
N ASP A 99 12.94 9.88 -6.50
CA ASP A 99 14.19 10.14 -7.22
C ASP A 99 14.03 9.86 -8.72
N GLU A 100 13.38 8.77 -9.11
CA GLU A 100 13.05 8.45 -10.49
C GLU A 100 12.10 9.48 -11.10
N ALA A 101 11.07 9.93 -10.37
CA ALA A 101 10.18 11.00 -10.80
C ALA A 101 10.94 12.29 -11.05
N ALA A 102 11.85 12.67 -10.14
CA ALA A 102 12.69 13.86 -10.28
C ALA A 102 13.67 13.76 -11.46
N ALA A 103 14.12 12.54 -11.80
CA ALA A 103 14.97 12.26 -12.95
C ALA A 103 14.19 12.20 -14.28
N GLY A 104 12.86 12.06 -14.23
CA GLY A 104 12.00 11.81 -15.41
C GLY A 104 12.21 10.41 -15.98
N ASP A 105 12.47 9.43 -15.12
CA ASP A 105 12.85 8.05 -15.46
C ASP A 105 11.94 7.03 -14.77
N LEU A 106 10.67 7.41 -14.52
CA LEU A 106 9.66 6.51 -13.99
C LEU A 106 9.41 5.33 -14.93
N PRO A 107 9.12 4.11 -14.42
CA PRO A 107 8.77 2.96 -15.23
C PRO A 107 7.45 3.19 -15.97
N ASP A 108 7.11 2.31 -16.92
CA ASP A 108 5.87 2.42 -17.69
C ASP A 108 4.64 1.99 -16.88
N ILE A 109 4.85 1.15 -15.87
CA ILE A 109 3.83 0.69 -14.92
C ILE A 109 4.43 0.78 -13.53
N LEU A 110 3.76 1.51 -12.67
CA LEU A 110 4.22 1.79 -11.32
C LEU A 110 3.14 1.45 -10.30
N MET A 111 3.47 0.58 -9.35
CA MET A 111 2.62 0.29 -8.21
C MET A 111 2.90 1.29 -7.08
N LEU A 112 1.86 1.87 -6.51
CA LEU A 112 1.94 2.87 -5.45
C LEU A 112 1.06 2.49 -4.27
N ASP A 113 1.52 2.77 -3.06
CA ASP A 113 0.60 2.90 -1.92
C ASP A 113 -0.34 4.09 -2.18
N ASN A 114 -1.61 3.90 -1.89
CA ASN A 114 -2.68 4.82 -2.30
C ASN A 114 -2.44 6.29 -1.93
N PRO A 115 -1.84 6.68 -0.78
CA PRO A 115 -1.58 8.10 -0.48
C PRO A 115 -0.56 8.77 -1.40
N THR A 116 0.23 8.01 -2.14
CA THR A 116 1.23 8.55 -3.07
C THR A 116 0.62 8.93 -4.42
N VAL A 117 -0.51 8.33 -4.79
CA VAL A 117 -1.19 8.61 -6.06
C VAL A 117 -1.56 10.09 -6.22
N PRO A 118 -2.24 10.76 -5.26
CA PRO A 118 -2.52 12.18 -5.35
C PRO A 118 -1.27 13.04 -5.50
N THR A 119 -0.18 12.67 -4.85
CA THR A 119 1.10 13.41 -4.90
C THR A 119 1.68 13.40 -6.31
N LEU A 120 1.90 12.22 -6.92
CA LEU A 120 2.44 12.12 -8.27
C LEU A 120 1.47 12.68 -9.32
N ALA A 121 0.16 12.47 -9.14
CA ALA A 121 -0.84 13.08 -10.01
C ALA A 121 -0.82 14.61 -9.96
N SER A 122 -0.58 15.21 -8.80
CA SER A 122 -0.49 16.67 -8.64
C SER A 122 0.72 17.29 -9.33
N TYR A 123 1.81 16.53 -9.44
CA TYR A 123 3.01 16.92 -10.20
C TYR A 123 2.87 16.64 -11.70
N GLY A 124 1.79 15.96 -12.10
CA GLY A 124 1.54 15.64 -13.50
C GLY A 124 2.35 14.44 -14.01
N GLU A 125 2.89 13.62 -13.14
CA GLU A 125 3.71 12.45 -13.46
C GLU A 125 2.88 11.24 -13.88
N LEU A 126 1.58 11.21 -13.58
CA LEU A 126 0.70 10.10 -13.92
C LEU A 126 -0.25 10.44 -15.07
N THR A 127 -0.58 9.42 -15.87
CA THR A 127 -1.54 9.54 -16.97
C THR A 127 -2.96 9.30 -16.46
N PRO A 128 -3.91 10.24 -16.69
CA PRO A 128 -5.32 10.02 -16.39
C PRO A 128 -5.86 8.85 -17.20
N LEU A 129 -6.41 7.82 -16.57
CA LEU A 129 -6.88 6.62 -17.28
C LEU A 129 -8.00 6.93 -18.29
N SER A 130 -8.79 8.00 -18.08
CA SER A 130 -9.83 8.44 -18.99
C SER A 130 -9.31 8.92 -20.35
N THR A 131 -8.02 9.26 -20.48
CA THR A 131 -7.40 9.64 -21.75
C THR A 131 -7.01 8.43 -22.60
N LEU A 132 -6.94 7.25 -22.01
CA LEU A 132 -6.50 6.01 -22.66
C LEU A 132 -7.66 5.14 -23.14
N GLY A 133 -8.83 5.31 -22.55
CA GLY A 133 -10.02 4.55 -22.90
C GLY A 133 -11.12 4.63 -21.85
N PRO A 134 -12.22 3.88 -22.03
CA PRO A 134 -13.25 3.80 -21.01
C PRO A 134 -12.60 3.27 -19.73
N THR A 135 -12.68 4.05 -18.66
CA THR A 135 -12.23 3.60 -17.33
C THR A 135 -13.11 2.44 -16.93
N ALA A 136 -12.69 1.24 -17.28
CA ALA A 136 -13.45 0.00 -17.08
C ALA A 136 -13.40 -0.47 -15.63
N ILE A 137 -13.40 0.46 -14.65
CA ILE A 137 -13.57 0.12 -13.25
C ILE A 137 -15.00 0.46 -12.76
N PRO A 138 -16.08 0.07 -13.48
CA PRO A 138 -17.44 0.23 -12.94
C PRO A 138 -17.69 -0.74 -11.78
N THR A 139 -16.73 -1.57 -11.45
CA THR A 139 -16.87 -2.68 -10.50
C THR A 139 -16.28 -2.40 -9.13
N LEU A 140 -15.40 -1.41 -9.00
CA LEU A 140 -14.80 -1.04 -7.72
C LEU A 140 -15.80 -0.28 -6.84
N GLY A 141 -15.81 -0.57 -5.54
CA GLY A 141 -16.53 0.21 -4.55
C GLY A 141 -16.07 1.68 -4.53
N ALA A 142 -16.92 2.58 -4.03
CA ALA A 142 -16.62 4.02 -4.00
C ALA A 142 -15.34 4.33 -3.19
N ALA A 143 -15.12 3.61 -2.10
CA ALA A 143 -13.94 3.78 -1.25
C ALA A 143 -12.66 3.41 -2.00
N GLN A 144 -12.62 2.23 -2.64
CA GLN A 144 -11.46 1.78 -3.41
C GLN A 144 -11.19 2.69 -4.62
N GLN A 145 -12.24 3.18 -5.29
CA GLN A 145 -12.05 4.18 -6.34
C GLN A 145 -11.46 5.49 -5.82
N ALA A 146 -11.79 5.89 -4.60
CA ALA A 146 -11.27 7.11 -4.00
C ALA A 146 -9.74 7.03 -3.78
N GLU A 147 -9.19 5.85 -3.54
CA GLU A 147 -7.75 5.62 -3.36
C GLU A 147 -6.93 5.90 -4.64
N ALA A 148 -7.53 5.73 -5.81
CA ALA A 148 -6.89 5.97 -7.10
C ALA A 148 -7.23 7.33 -7.72
N LYS A 149 -7.88 8.25 -6.95
CA LYS A 149 -8.36 9.54 -7.45
C LYS A 149 -7.54 10.72 -6.96
N PHE A 150 -7.36 11.68 -7.87
CA PHE A 150 -6.96 13.04 -7.55
C PHE A 150 -7.84 14.02 -8.32
N ASN A 151 -8.44 15.00 -7.61
CA ASN A 151 -9.36 16.00 -8.18
C ASN A 151 -10.46 15.37 -9.07
N GLY A 152 -11.05 14.26 -8.61
CA GLY A 152 -12.11 13.55 -9.34
C GLY A 152 -11.67 12.66 -10.49
N THR A 153 -10.41 12.73 -10.90
CA THR A 153 -9.82 11.94 -11.99
C THR A 153 -9.17 10.68 -11.46
N ILE A 154 -9.34 9.55 -12.15
CA ILE A 154 -8.74 8.25 -11.81
C ILE A 154 -7.40 8.11 -12.51
N TYR A 155 -6.36 7.74 -11.75
CA TYR A 155 -4.98 7.59 -12.20
C TYR A 155 -4.44 6.17 -12.14
N GLY A 156 -5.21 5.22 -11.65
CA GLY A 156 -4.76 3.84 -11.53
C GLY A 156 -5.86 2.87 -11.16
N TYR A 157 -5.50 1.58 -11.07
CA TYR A 157 -6.37 0.49 -10.63
C TYR A 157 -5.94 -0.02 -9.27
N PRO A 158 -6.73 0.18 -8.20
CA PRO A 158 -6.58 -0.58 -6.97
C PRO A 158 -7.12 -2.00 -7.21
N LEU A 159 -6.25 -2.97 -7.45
CA LEU A 159 -6.64 -4.34 -7.80
C LEU A 159 -7.04 -5.18 -6.59
N TYR A 160 -6.57 -4.83 -5.40
CA TYR A 160 -6.96 -5.45 -4.14
C TYR A 160 -6.99 -4.39 -3.05
N THR A 161 -7.72 -4.70 -1.99
CA THR A 161 -7.88 -3.83 -0.82
C THR A 161 -7.61 -4.60 0.45
N ASN A 162 -7.24 -3.89 1.48
CA ASN A 162 -6.99 -4.44 2.79
C ASN A 162 -7.35 -3.46 3.92
N THR A 163 -7.30 -3.95 5.11
CA THR A 163 -7.31 -3.24 6.39
C THR A 163 -6.53 -4.07 7.41
N ILE A 164 -6.48 -3.65 8.65
CA ILE A 164 -5.82 -4.36 9.73
C ILE A 164 -6.83 -4.88 10.75
N ALA A 165 -6.43 -5.91 11.48
CA ALA A 165 -7.24 -6.51 12.53
C ALA A 165 -6.33 -7.02 13.66
N LEU A 166 -6.92 -7.52 14.74
CA LEU A 166 -6.18 -8.17 15.83
C LEU A 166 -6.06 -9.68 15.54
N PHE A 167 -4.83 -10.12 15.32
CA PHE A 167 -4.46 -11.54 15.24
C PHE A 167 -4.11 -12.06 16.65
N TYR A 168 -4.45 -13.29 16.97
CA TYR A 168 -4.13 -13.89 18.26
C TYR A 168 -3.69 -15.34 18.14
N ASN A 169 -2.73 -15.76 18.94
CA ASN A 169 -2.29 -17.14 19.04
C ASN A 169 -3.27 -17.93 19.92
N LYS A 170 -4.01 -18.86 19.31
CA LYS A 170 -5.05 -19.64 19.99
C LYS A 170 -4.51 -20.46 21.16
N ALA A 171 -3.31 -21.03 21.02
CA ALA A 171 -2.71 -21.85 22.07
C ALA A 171 -2.31 -21.01 23.29
N MET A 172 -1.73 -19.83 23.08
CA MET A 172 -1.32 -18.95 24.17
C MET A 172 -2.51 -18.40 24.94
N LEU A 173 -3.55 -17.91 24.24
CA LEU A 173 -4.76 -17.41 24.88
C LEU A 173 -5.48 -18.53 25.64
N ALA A 174 -5.60 -19.73 25.04
CA ALA A 174 -6.22 -20.88 25.71
C ALA A 174 -5.46 -21.32 26.97
N ALA A 175 -4.12 -21.34 26.94
CA ALA A 175 -3.30 -21.68 28.10
C ALA A 175 -3.46 -20.68 29.26
N ALA A 176 -3.73 -19.41 28.95
CA ALA A 176 -4.02 -18.36 29.93
C ALA A 176 -5.51 -18.25 30.29
N HIS A 177 -6.40 -19.07 29.72
CA HIS A 177 -7.85 -18.98 29.87
C HIS A 177 -8.45 -17.63 29.45
N ILE A 178 -7.83 -16.96 28.46
CA ILE A 178 -8.21 -15.65 27.94
C ILE A 178 -8.98 -15.83 26.62
N GLN A 179 -10.08 -15.08 26.45
CA GLN A 179 -10.76 -14.93 25.17
C GLN A 179 -10.15 -13.75 24.41
N PRO A 180 -10.22 -13.72 23.05
CA PRO A 180 -9.74 -12.56 22.32
C PRO A 180 -10.40 -11.26 22.81
N PRO A 181 -9.63 -10.19 23.11
CA PRO A 181 -10.17 -8.95 23.66
C PRO A 181 -11.04 -8.22 22.64
N THR A 182 -12.14 -7.65 23.10
CA THR A 182 -13.06 -6.84 22.30
C THR A 182 -13.08 -5.37 22.71
N THR A 183 -12.49 -5.07 23.87
CA THR A 183 -12.39 -3.70 24.40
C THR A 183 -10.95 -3.34 24.75
N TRP A 184 -10.65 -2.03 24.81
CA TRP A 184 -9.34 -1.53 25.21
C TRP A 184 -8.94 -1.98 26.63
N ALA A 185 -9.91 -2.00 27.55
CA ALA A 185 -9.64 -2.47 28.92
C ALA A 185 -9.24 -3.94 28.94
N GLN A 186 -9.93 -4.79 28.17
CA GLN A 186 -9.54 -6.19 27.98
C GLN A 186 -8.17 -6.29 27.31
N LEU A 187 -7.94 -5.57 26.19
CA LEU A 187 -6.67 -5.58 25.49
C LEU A 187 -5.49 -5.29 26.41
N LEU A 188 -5.58 -4.24 27.21
CA LEU A 188 -4.53 -3.86 28.17
C LEU A 188 -4.31 -4.94 29.24
N THR A 189 -5.39 -5.43 29.84
CA THR A 189 -5.33 -6.46 30.88
C THR A 189 -4.77 -7.77 30.34
N ASP A 190 -5.27 -8.20 29.17
CA ASP A 190 -4.92 -9.47 28.55
C ASP A 190 -3.48 -9.44 28.01
N ALA A 191 -3.08 -8.34 27.36
CA ALA A 191 -1.71 -8.19 26.90
C ALA A 191 -0.70 -8.26 28.04
N LYS A 192 -1.00 -7.60 29.18
CA LYS A 192 -0.18 -7.71 30.40
C LYS A 192 -0.13 -9.14 30.91
N ALA A 193 -1.27 -9.81 31.03
CA ALA A 193 -1.38 -11.17 31.55
C ALA A 193 -0.67 -12.21 30.67
N LEU A 194 -0.65 -11.97 29.34
CA LEU A 194 0.03 -12.80 28.35
C LEU A 194 1.53 -12.53 28.24
N THR A 195 2.05 -11.50 28.92
CA THR A 195 3.48 -11.16 28.87
C THR A 195 4.26 -11.94 29.93
N ASN A 196 5.36 -12.56 29.52
CA ASN A 196 6.29 -13.26 30.40
C ASN A 196 7.74 -13.20 29.83
N ALA A 197 8.65 -14.01 30.37
CA ALA A 197 10.05 -14.02 29.94
C ALA A 197 10.27 -14.58 28.51
N GLN A 198 9.30 -15.26 27.93
CA GLN A 198 9.40 -15.92 26.62
C GLN A 198 8.70 -15.15 25.51
N HIS A 199 7.66 -14.38 25.83
CA HIS A 199 6.88 -13.63 24.84
C HIS A 199 6.19 -12.40 25.43
N TYR A 200 5.88 -11.47 24.57
CA TYR A 200 5.06 -10.28 24.83
C TYR A 200 3.58 -10.55 24.59
N GLY A 201 2.73 -9.75 25.21
CA GLY A 201 1.29 -9.85 25.07
C GLY A 201 0.82 -9.42 23.68
N ILE A 202 1.46 -8.39 23.10
CA ILE A 202 1.07 -7.87 21.80
C ILE A 202 2.27 -7.31 21.01
N ALA A 203 2.21 -7.39 19.70
CA ALA A 203 3.15 -6.77 18.78
C ALA A 203 2.40 -5.94 17.72
N PHE A 204 2.90 -4.77 17.39
CA PHE A 204 2.45 -3.94 16.28
C PHE A 204 3.51 -2.95 15.84
N SER A 205 3.35 -2.36 14.65
CA SER A 205 4.29 -1.40 14.10
C SER A 205 4.28 -0.08 14.88
N GLY A 206 5.43 0.35 15.35
CA GLY A 206 5.62 1.58 16.12
C GLY A 206 6.51 2.62 15.44
N GLU A 207 7.20 2.26 14.35
CA GLU A 207 8.07 3.15 13.60
C GLU A 207 7.28 4.26 12.89
N THR A 208 7.84 5.47 12.83
CA THR A 208 7.32 6.54 11.98
C THR A 208 7.76 6.31 10.54
N CYS A 209 6.97 5.61 9.78
CA CYS A 209 7.14 5.40 8.35
C CYS A 209 5.77 5.39 7.65
N ALA A 210 5.77 5.56 6.32
CA ALA A 210 4.54 5.46 5.54
C ALA A 210 3.88 4.08 5.77
N GLY A 211 2.61 4.09 6.16
CA GLY A 211 1.87 2.86 6.44
C GLY A 211 2.30 2.11 7.72
N CYS A 212 3.04 2.73 8.64
CA CYS A 212 3.50 2.08 9.87
C CYS A 212 2.66 2.47 11.10
N ASN A 213 3.21 3.25 12.05
CA ASN A 213 2.53 3.50 13.32
C ASN A 213 1.18 4.22 13.17
N VAL A 214 1.08 5.22 12.31
CA VAL A 214 -0.19 5.94 12.10
C VAL A 214 -1.24 5.04 11.48
N TRP A 215 -0.86 4.24 10.49
CA TRP A 215 -1.71 3.22 9.89
C TRP A 215 -2.31 2.29 10.96
N THR A 216 -1.45 1.75 11.82
CA THR A 216 -1.84 0.87 12.92
C THR A 216 -2.67 1.61 13.98
N PHE A 217 -2.45 2.92 14.15
CA PHE A 217 -3.14 3.75 15.15
C PHE A 217 -4.52 4.25 14.70
N ILE A 218 -4.77 4.36 13.39
CA ILE A 218 -6.04 4.87 12.83
C ILE A 218 -7.28 4.22 13.47
N PRO A 219 -7.40 2.90 13.64
CA PRO A 219 -8.59 2.29 14.24
C PRO A 219 -8.85 2.77 15.66
N PHE A 220 -7.80 2.91 16.47
CA PHE A 220 -7.92 3.41 17.84
C PHE A 220 -8.34 4.87 17.87
N LEU A 221 -7.73 5.69 17.03
CA LEU A 221 -8.00 7.12 16.96
C LEU A 221 -9.44 7.40 16.48
N LEU A 222 -9.77 6.89 15.29
CA LEU A 222 -11.01 7.26 14.61
C LEU A 222 -12.24 6.59 15.22
N THR A 223 -12.13 5.32 15.63
CA THR A 223 -13.23 4.62 16.31
C THR A 223 -13.59 5.30 17.64
N ASN A 224 -12.60 5.86 18.32
CA ASN A 224 -12.84 6.62 19.57
C ASN A 224 -13.39 8.03 19.34
N GLY A 225 -13.58 8.45 18.09
CA GLY A 225 -14.05 9.80 17.75
C GLY A 225 -12.95 10.86 17.72
N GLY A 226 -11.66 10.44 17.66
CA GLY A 226 -10.52 11.32 17.44
C GLY A 226 -10.36 11.68 15.96
N SER A 227 -9.33 12.45 15.64
CA SER A 227 -9.06 12.92 14.28
C SER A 227 -7.57 13.16 14.04
N LEU A 228 -7.09 12.88 12.83
CA LEU A 228 -5.71 13.18 12.40
C LEU A 228 -5.43 14.69 12.34
N THR A 229 -6.46 15.52 12.25
CA THR A 229 -6.34 16.99 12.18
C THR A 229 -6.70 17.70 13.49
N HIS A 230 -7.22 16.96 14.49
CA HIS A 230 -7.60 17.49 15.80
C HIS A 230 -7.10 16.55 16.90
N LEU A 231 -5.78 16.52 17.10
CA LEU A 231 -5.10 15.58 17.98
C LEU A 231 -5.27 15.89 19.47
N THR A 232 -5.59 17.13 19.83
CA THR A 232 -5.69 17.56 21.23
C THR A 232 -7.08 17.28 21.87
N THR A 233 -7.97 16.65 21.13
CA THR A 233 -9.27 16.24 21.72
C THR A 233 -9.07 15.15 22.79
N PRO A 234 -9.93 15.09 23.82
CA PRO A 234 -9.86 14.03 24.82
C PRO A 234 -9.83 12.63 24.22
N GLN A 235 -10.59 12.40 23.14
CA GLN A 235 -10.70 11.14 22.44
C GLN A 235 -9.36 10.74 21.77
N SER A 236 -8.71 11.70 21.11
CA SER A 236 -7.40 11.47 20.47
C SER A 236 -6.33 11.18 21.53
N VAL A 237 -6.28 11.97 22.59
CA VAL A 237 -5.31 11.78 23.70
C VAL A 237 -5.54 10.44 24.39
N GLN A 238 -6.79 10.03 24.59
CA GLN A 238 -7.13 8.74 25.20
C GLN A 238 -6.66 7.55 24.35
N ALA A 239 -6.79 7.64 23.01
CA ALA A 239 -6.28 6.61 22.11
C ALA A 239 -4.75 6.44 22.26
N LEU A 240 -3.99 7.55 22.31
CA LEU A 240 -2.54 7.51 22.51
C LEU A 240 -2.17 7.03 23.94
N ALA A 241 -3.00 7.34 24.93
CA ALA A 241 -2.79 6.88 26.31
C ALA A 241 -2.85 5.34 26.39
N LEU A 242 -3.78 4.68 25.70
CA LEU A 242 -3.83 3.20 25.63
C LEU A 242 -2.49 2.62 25.14
N TRP A 243 -1.91 3.16 24.08
CA TRP A 243 -0.64 2.68 23.54
C TRP A 243 0.52 2.92 24.51
N THR A 244 0.55 4.08 25.18
CA THR A 244 1.56 4.35 26.22
C THR A 244 1.38 3.45 27.44
N ASP A 245 0.16 3.08 27.78
CA ASP A 245 -0.11 2.18 28.92
C ASP A 245 0.31 0.74 28.59
N LEU A 246 0.07 0.23 27.35
CA LEU A 246 0.62 -1.04 26.88
C LEU A 246 2.16 -1.07 26.99
N THR A 247 2.82 0.04 26.66
CA THR A 247 4.28 0.16 26.78
C THR A 247 4.74 0.17 28.22
N LYS A 248 4.10 0.93 29.10
CA LYS A 248 4.43 1.03 30.54
C LYS A 248 4.24 -0.31 31.26
N GLU A 249 3.23 -1.09 30.87
CA GLU A 249 2.99 -2.42 31.42
C GLU A 249 3.98 -3.47 30.89
N GLY A 250 4.89 -3.08 29.96
CA GLY A 250 5.85 -3.99 29.34
C GLY A 250 5.20 -5.03 28.43
N ALA A 251 3.98 -4.79 28.00
CA ALA A 251 3.20 -5.72 27.18
C ALA A 251 3.69 -5.82 25.74
N ILE A 252 4.61 -4.95 25.32
CA ILE A 252 5.20 -4.86 23.98
C ILE A 252 6.72 -4.86 24.13
N ASP A 253 7.43 -5.38 23.12
CA ASP A 253 8.90 -5.25 23.05
C ASP A 253 9.33 -3.79 23.10
N LYS A 254 10.39 -3.49 23.84
CA LYS A 254 10.93 -2.12 24.00
C LYS A 254 11.41 -1.49 22.69
N ASP A 255 11.78 -2.32 21.71
CA ASP A 255 12.33 -1.85 20.42
C ASP A 255 11.23 -1.64 19.35
N PHE A 256 9.95 -1.85 19.70
CA PHE A 256 8.84 -1.79 18.76
C PHE A 256 8.68 -0.44 18.04
N THR A 257 9.18 0.66 18.61
CA THR A 257 9.18 1.98 17.95
C THR A 257 10.11 2.06 16.74
N ASN A 258 10.94 1.02 16.51
CA ASN A 258 11.77 0.84 15.33
C ASN A 258 11.22 -0.25 14.38
N TRP A 259 10.01 -0.76 14.65
CA TRP A 259 9.41 -1.83 13.89
C TRP A 259 8.46 -1.29 12.82
N ASN A 260 8.71 -1.65 11.57
CA ASN A 260 7.71 -1.56 10.53
C ASN A 260 6.72 -2.73 10.63
N GLN A 261 5.92 -3.01 9.60
CA GLN A 261 4.90 -4.06 9.65
C GLN A 261 5.47 -5.49 9.64
N GLY A 262 6.72 -5.70 9.19
CA GLY A 262 7.33 -7.03 9.08
C GLY A 262 7.80 -7.60 10.43
N GLN A 263 8.30 -6.76 11.34
CA GLN A 263 8.77 -7.25 12.64
C GLN A 263 7.65 -7.82 13.53
N PRO A 264 6.47 -7.16 13.68
CA PRO A 264 5.35 -7.75 14.41
C PRO A 264 4.93 -9.12 13.86
N GLU A 265 4.92 -9.29 12.54
CA GLU A 265 4.64 -10.59 11.91
C GLU A 265 5.68 -11.64 12.30
N ALA A 266 6.97 -11.32 12.19
CA ALA A 266 8.04 -12.23 12.53
C ALA A 266 8.01 -12.65 14.01
N GLU A 267 7.75 -11.72 14.94
CA GLU A 267 7.61 -12.01 16.36
C GLU A 267 6.38 -12.89 16.66
N PHE A 268 5.25 -12.61 16.00
CA PHE A 268 4.04 -13.41 16.14
C PHE A 268 4.22 -14.82 15.56
N ALA A 269 4.79 -14.95 14.37
CA ALA A 269 5.09 -16.21 13.70
C ALA A 269 6.05 -17.08 14.51
N ALA A 270 7.02 -16.46 15.17
CA ALA A 270 7.98 -17.14 16.06
C ALA A 270 7.40 -17.50 17.44
N GLY A 271 6.15 -17.12 17.76
CA GLY A 271 5.55 -17.33 19.07
C GLY A 271 6.10 -16.43 20.17
N LYS A 272 6.72 -15.30 19.80
CA LYS A 272 7.24 -14.30 20.74
C LYS A 272 6.26 -13.18 21.04
N ALA A 273 5.11 -13.16 20.36
CA ALA A 273 3.98 -12.29 20.67
C ALA A 273 2.69 -13.11 20.69
N ALA A 274 1.87 -12.93 21.74
CA ALA A 274 0.60 -13.64 21.87
C ALA A 274 -0.49 -13.06 20.98
N MET A 275 -0.43 -11.77 20.68
CA MET A 275 -1.33 -11.04 19.79
C MET A 275 -0.51 -10.16 18.83
N MET A 276 -1.11 -9.80 17.68
CA MET A 276 -0.50 -8.93 16.71
C MET A 276 -1.57 -8.07 16.04
N ILE A 277 -1.29 -6.77 15.83
CA ILE A 277 -2.10 -5.93 14.94
C ILE A 277 -1.39 -5.86 13.60
N ASN A 278 -2.03 -6.40 12.57
CA ASN A 278 -1.50 -6.40 11.21
C ASN A 278 -2.61 -6.71 10.19
N GLY A 279 -2.24 -6.81 8.92
CA GLY A 279 -3.19 -7.06 7.83
C GLY A 279 -3.13 -8.46 7.22
N PRO A 280 -4.06 -8.75 6.30
CA PRO A 280 -4.20 -10.06 5.68
C PRO A 280 -3.06 -10.44 4.72
N TRP A 281 -2.24 -9.48 4.28
CA TRP A 281 -1.06 -9.74 3.45
C TRP A 281 -0.05 -10.68 4.10
N PHE A 282 -0.15 -10.92 5.40
CA PHE A 282 0.66 -11.93 6.10
C PHE A 282 -0.01 -13.31 6.21
N PHE A 283 -1.25 -13.49 5.77
CA PHE A 283 -1.87 -14.82 5.75
C PHE A 283 -1.05 -15.87 4.99
N PRO A 284 -0.47 -15.59 3.80
CA PRO A 284 0.36 -16.57 3.11
C PRO A 284 1.54 -17.03 3.94
N THR A 285 2.25 -16.12 4.61
CA THR A 285 3.38 -16.42 5.47
C THR A 285 2.94 -17.18 6.74
N LEU A 286 1.97 -16.65 7.47
CA LEU A 286 1.49 -17.26 8.73
C LEU A 286 0.93 -18.66 8.52
N ASN A 287 0.23 -18.90 7.41
CA ASN A 287 -0.31 -20.22 7.06
C ASN A 287 0.79 -21.24 6.74
N SER A 288 1.99 -20.81 6.41
CA SER A 288 3.14 -21.69 6.16
C SER A 288 3.88 -22.10 7.45
N VAL A 289 3.62 -21.43 8.58
CA VAL A 289 4.29 -21.67 9.85
C VAL A 289 3.74 -22.93 10.51
N LYS A 290 4.56 -23.97 10.58
CA LYS A 290 4.18 -25.24 11.21
C LYS A 290 3.87 -25.07 12.69
N GLY A 291 2.71 -25.55 13.13
CA GLY A 291 2.29 -25.50 14.54
C GLY A 291 1.67 -24.18 14.98
N LEU A 292 1.68 -23.14 14.17
CA LEU A 292 0.97 -21.91 14.48
C LEU A 292 -0.54 -22.09 14.26
N SER A 293 -1.31 -21.94 15.33
CA SER A 293 -2.77 -21.88 15.29
C SER A 293 -3.22 -20.51 15.73
N TYR A 294 -3.80 -19.73 14.83
CA TYR A 294 -4.18 -18.35 15.12
C TYR A 294 -5.64 -18.07 14.74
N GLY A 295 -6.15 -16.99 15.26
CA GLY A 295 -7.44 -16.41 14.90
C GLY A 295 -7.31 -14.93 14.63
N VAL A 296 -8.36 -14.34 14.08
CA VAL A 296 -8.47 -12.91 13.80
C VAL A 296 -9.77 -12.40 14.38
N VAL A 297 -9.75 -11.23 15.00
CA VAL A 297 -10.92 -10.49 15.48
C VAL A 297 -10.77 -9.02 15.09
N GLU A 298 -11.87 -8.28 15.10
CA GLU A 298 -11.83 -6.83 14.89
C GLU A 298 -10.92 -6.15 15.94
N ILE A 299 -10.38 -4.99 15.60
CA ILE A 299 -9.61 -4.18 16.55
C ILE A 299 -10.48 -3.85 17.78
N PRO A 300 -10.00 -4.09 19.02
CA PRO A 300 -10.74 -3.76 20.22
C PRO A 300 -11.11 -2.28 20.30
N VAL A 301 -12.34 -2.00 20.75
CA VAL A 301 -12.90 -0.65 20.84
C VAL A 301 -12.87 -0.11 22.27
N ASN A 302 -12.91 1.20 22.44
CA ASN A 302 -12.97 1.81 23.77
C ASN A 302 -14.32 1.55 24.46
N THR A 303 -15.40 1.72 23.73
CA THR A 303 -16.76 1.52 24.23
C THR A 303 -17.45 0.39 23.47
N PRO A 304 -17.99 -0.63 24.15
CA PRO A 304 -18.71 -1.71 23.49
C PRO A 304 -19.79 -1.22 22.54
N GLY A 305 -19.87 -1.84 21.35
CA GLY A 305 -20.86 -1.49 20.32
C GLY A 305 -20.42 -0.40 19.35
N GLN A 306 -19.22 0.16 19.47
CA GLN A 306 -18.64 1.00 18.42
C GLN A 306 -18.32 0.13 17.19
N ASN A 307 -18.55 0.67 15.99
CA ASN A 307 -18.04 0.09 14.76
C ASN A 307 -16.58 0.49 14.56
N VAL A 308 -15.73 -0.44 14.28
CA VAL A 308 -14.31 -0.16 14.02
C VAL A 308 -14.18 0.63 12.71
N VAL A 309 -13.45 1.73 12.76
CA VAL A 309 -13.08 2.55 11.60
C VAL A 309 -11.65 2.17 11.21
N GLY A 310 -11.51 1.09 10.45
CA GLY A 310 -10.21 0.63 9.95
C GLY A 310 -9.70 1.49 8.79
N PRO A 311 -8.39 1.62 8.59
CA PRO A 311 -7.85 2.26 7.40
C PRO A 311 -8.12 1.37 6.18
N ILE A 312 -8.51 1.96 5.06
CA ILE A 312 -8.56 1.26 3.77
C ILE A 312 -7.19 1.37 3.12
N GLY A 313 -6.63 0.24 2.78
CA GLY A 313 -5.36 0.10 2.08
C GLY A 313 -5.47 -0.79 0.87
N GLY A 314 -4.34 -0.93 0.25
CA GLY A 314 -4.14 -1.63 -1.00
C GLY A 314 -3.26 -0.81 -1.93
N GLU A 315 -2.72 -1.47 -2.93
CA GLU A 315 -1.84 -0.84 -3.88
C GLU A 315 -2.60 -0.44 -5.13
N VAL A 316 -2.22 0.71 -5.67
CA VAL A 316 -2.76 1.26 -6.91
C VAL A 316 -1.74 1.10 -8.02
N TRP A 317 -2.13 0.40 -9.07
CA TRP A 317 -1.33 0.25 -10.28
C TRP A 317 -1.58 1.42 -11.20
N THR A 318 -0.54 2.21 -11.47
CA THR A 318 -0.60 3.47 -12.20
C THR A 318 0.20 3.41 -13.49
N ILE A 319 -0.04 4.37 -14.37
CA ILE A 319 0.69 4.55 -15.63
C ILE A 319 1.36 5.91 -15.56
N PRO A 320 2.67 5.97 -15.30
CA PRO A 320 3.45 7.19 -15.44
C PRO A 320 3.37 7.75 -16.86
N LYS A 321 3.52 9.06 -17.00
CA LYS A 321 3.50 9.73 -18.31
C LYS A 321 4.69 9.31 -19.15
N SER A 322 4.38 8.88 -20.37
CA SER A 322 5.37 8.53 -21.39
C SER A 322 4.85 8.84 -22.80
N ASN A 323 5.22 8.07 -23.80
CA ASN A 323 4.64 8.23 -25.11
C ASN A 323 3.29 7.49 -25.23
N PRO A 324 2.35 7.96 -26.10
CA PRO A 324 1.01 7.39 -26.18
C PRO A 324 0.95 5.89 -26.53
N THR A 325 1.95 5.35 -27.24
CA THR A 325 2.00 3.92 -27.59
C THR A 325 2.28 3.07 -26.36
N ILE A 326 3.23 3.49 -25.54
CA ILE A 326 3.58 2.83 -24.27
C ILE A 326 2.43 2.94 -23.27
N GLU A 327 1.89 4.15 -23.06
CA GLU A 327 0.75 4.37 -22.15
C GLU A 327 -0.45 3.49 -22.51
N LYS A 328 -0.74 3.34 -23.82
CA LYS A 328 -1.82 2.46 -24.29
C LYS A 328 -1.54 0.99 -24.01
N ALA A 329 -0.32 0.52 -24.26
CA ALA A 329 0.08 -0.85 -23.95
C ALA A 329 0.04 -1.15 -22.44
N ALA A 330 0.48 -0.20 -21.61
CA ALA A 330 0.37 -0.28 -20.15
C ALA A 330 -1.11 -0.34 -19.71
N TYR A 331 -1.98 0.46 -20.33
CA TYR A 331 -3.41 0.42 -20.05
C TYR A 331 -4.07 -0.92 -20.42
N GLU A 332 -3.64 -1.56 -21.53
CA GLU A 332 -4.09 -2.90 -21.90
C GLU A 332 -3.70 -3.94 -20.83
N LEU A 333 -2.50 -3.83 -20.25
CA LEU A 333 -2.08 -4.69 -19.14
C LEU A 333 -2.92 -4.44 -17.88
N LEU A 334 -3.15 -3.19 -17.48
CA LEU A 334 -3.99 -2.90 -16.32
C LEU A 334 -5.42 -3.44 -16.49
N ASN A 335 -6.00 -3.32 -17.68
CA ASN A 335 -7.31 -3.93 -17.98
C ASN A 335 -7.27 -5.46 -17.93
N TYR A 336 -6.17 -6.07 -18.35
CA TYR A 336 -5.98 -7.52 -18.22
C TYR A 336 -5.91 -7.94 -16.74
N MET A 337 -5.17 -7.22 -15.91
CA MET A 337 -5.06 -7.46 -14.47
C MET A 337 -6.41 -7.30 -13.77
N ALA A 338 -7.26 -6.37 -14.21
CA ALA A 338 -8.60 -6.14 -13.68
C ALA A 338 -9.66 -7.17 -14.14
N LYS A 339 -9.30 -8.19 -14.95
CA LYS A 339 -10.22 -9.29 -15.25
C LYS A 339 -10.56 -10.04 -13.96
N PRO A 340 -11.84 -10.41 -13.72
CA PRO A 340 -12.27 -10.98 -12.43
C PRO A 340 -11.45 -12.18 -11.95
N SER A 341 -11.05 -13.07 -12.86
CA SER A 341 -10.24 -14.25 -12.52
C SER A 341 -8.78 -13.89 -12.18
N VAL A 342 -8.24 -12.85 -12.82
CA VAL A 342 -6.88 -12.37 -12.58
C VAL A 342 -6.81 -11.62 -11.25
N ASP A 343 -7.74 -10.69 -11.03
CA ASP A 343 -7.86 -9.93 -9.77
C ASP A 343 -8.05 -10.88 -8.56
N ALA A 344 -8.96 -11.87 -8.67
CA ALA A 344 -9.13 -12.87 -7.62
C ALA A 344 -7.85 -13.68 -7.34
N SER A 345 -7.07 -14.00 -8.38
CA SER A 345 -5.81 -14.73 -8.25
C SER A 345 -4.74 -13.87 -7.57
N LEU A 346 -4.60 -12.61 -7.97
CA LEU A 346 -3.65 -11.67 -7.37
C LEU A 346 -3.99 -11.39 -5.90
N ALA A 347 -5.26 -11.10 -5.58
CA ALA A 347 -5.72 -10.90 -4.22
C ALA A 347 -5.49 -12.14 -3.33
N THR A 348 -5.72 -13.36 -3.86
CA THR A 348 -5.41 -14.58 -3.12
C THR A 348 -3.92 -14.73 -2.85
N ALA A 349 -3.07 -14.42 -3.82
CA ALA A 349 -1.62 -14.56 -3.71
C ALA A 349 -0.98 -13.50 -2.80
N SER A 350 -1.55 -12.29 -2.75
CA SER A 350 -1.13 -11.24 -1.82
C SER A 350 -1.66 -11.46 -0.40
N GLY A 351 -2.72 -12.25 -0.25
CA GLY A 351 -3.46 -12.38 1.01
C GLY A 351 -4.52 -11.30 1.20
N ASP A 352 -4.78 -10.46 0.20
CA ASP A 352 -5.71 -9.34 0.26
C ASP A 352 -7.13 -9.69 -0.23
N ILE A 353 -7.97 -8.69 -0.36
CA ILE A 353 -9.36 -8.80 -0.77
C ILE A 353 -9.50 -8.18 -2.16
N PRO A 354 -10.07 -8.90 -3.17
CA PRO A 354 -10.22 -8.34 -4.51
C PRO A 354 -11.15 -7.13 -4.52
N THR A 355 -10.85 -6.15 -5.37
CA THR A 355 -11.66 -4.95 -5.54
C THR A 355 -12.62 -5.05 -6.70
N VAL A 356 -12.34 -5.87 -7.71
CA VAL A 356 -13.26 -6.13 -8.81
C VAL A 356 -14.46 -6.91 -8.30
N LYS A 357 -15.64 -6.28 -8.29
CA LYS A 357 -16.86 -6.86 -7.71
C LYS A 357 -17.17 -8.27 -8.23
N ALA A 358 -16.95 -8.51 -9.53
CA ALA A 358 -17.16 -9.81 -10.16
C ALA A 358 -16.11 -10.87 -9.75
N ALA A 359 -14.98 -10.48 -9.14
CA ALA A 359 -13.98 -11.40 -8.61
C ALA A 359 -14.38 -11.98 -7.23
N ILE A 360 -15.15 -11.22 -6.45
CA ILE A 360 -15.53 -11.55 -5.07
C ILE A 360 -16.11 -12.97 -4.93
N PRO A 361 -17.11 -13.40 -5.74
CA PRO A 361 -17.69 -14.74 -5.59
C PRO A 361 -16.69 -15.88 -5.86
N THR A 362 -15.69 -15.64 -6.72
CA THR A 362 -14.64 -16.63 -7.02
C THR A 362 -13.66 -16.71 -5.86
N TRP A 363 -13.20 -15.58 -5.37
CA TRP A 363 -12.29 -15.47 -4.24
C TRP A 363 -12.90 -16.05 -2.96
N GLN A 364 -14.16 -15.74 -2.65
CA GLN A 364 -14.87 -16.23 -1.46
C GLN A 364 -14.96 -17.76 -1.35
N LYS A 365 -14.88 -18.49 -2.47
CA LYS A 365 -14.89 -19.97 -2.44
C LYS A 365 -13.66 -20.56 -1.76
N THR A 366 -12.55 -19.84 -1.75
CA THR A 366 -11.27 -20.28 -1.21
C THR A 366 -10.80 -19.41 -0.04
N ALA A 367 -11.46 -18.27 0.20
CA ALA A 367 -11.10 -17.35 1.26
C ALA A 367 -11.31 -17.99 2.65
N SER A 368 -10.33 -17.82 3.52
CA SER A 368 -10.41 -18.28 4.91
C SER A 368 -11.52 -17.54 5.68
N PRO A 369 -12.21 -18.19 6.62
CA PRO A 369 -13.11 -17.52 7.56
C PRO A 369 -12.44 -16.38 8.37
N LEU A 370 -11.10 -16.38 8.44
CA LEU A 370 -10.32 -15.33 9.10
C LEU A 370 -10.46 -13.94 8.46
N TYR A 371 -11.00 -13.86 7.23
CA TYR A 371 -11.32 -12.57 6.59
C TYR A 371 -12.58 -11.90 7.15
N ALA A 372 -13.43 -12.60 7.89
CA ALA A 372 -14.72 -12.04 8.34
C ALA A 372 -14.58 -10.75 9.17
N PRO A 373 -13.64 -10.63 10.14
CA PRO A 373 -13.42 -9.37 10.87
C PRO A 373 -12.93 -8.24 9.96
N LEU A 374 -11.99 -8.53 9.06
CA LEU A 374 -11.46 -7.56 8.10
C LEU A 374 -12.56 -7.02 7.18
N LEU A 375 -13.44 -7.90 6.69
CA LEU A 375 -14.60 -7.49 5.87
C LEU A 375 -15.62 -6.67 6.67
N ALA A 376 -15.74 -6.91 7.98
CA ALA A 376 -16.58 -6.10 8.85
C ALA A 376 -16.02 -4.68 9.01
N GLU A 377 -14.74 -4.54 9.28
CA GLU A 377 -14.05 -3.24 9.42
C GLU A 377 -14.07 -2.42 8.11
N LEU A 378 -13.88 -3.06 6.96
CA LEU A 378 -13.93 -2.38 5.65
C LEU A 378 -15.28 -1.72 5.35
N LYS A 379 -16.39 -2.14 6.00
CA LYS A 379 -17.71 -1.48 5.84
C LYS A 379 -17.71 -0.05 6.37
N HIS A 380 -16.86 0.24 7.33
CA HIS A 380 -16.70 1.53 7.97
C HIS A 380 -15.32 2.14 7.71
N GLY A 381 -14.63 1.65 6.67
CA GLY A 381 -13.25 1.97 6.41
C GLY A 381 -13.00 3.46 6.10
N PHE A 382 -11.85 3.94 6.52
CA PHE A 382 -11.36 5.30 6.30
C PHE A 382 -10.36 5.34 5.14
N VAL A 383 -10.70 6.08 4.09
CA VAL A 383 -9.78 6.36 2.97
C VAL A 383 -8.79 7.44 3.42
N ARG A 384 -7.52 7.12 3.49
CA ARG A 384 -6.46 7.98 4.05
C ARG A 384 -6.40 9.36 3.41
N THR A 385 -6.61 9.45 2.12
CA THR A 385 -6.53 10.70 1.35
C THR A 385 -7.86 11.45 1.24
N SER A 386 -8.95 10.92 1.80
CA SER A 386 -10.29 11.47 1.59
C SER A 386 -10.47 12.92 2.07
N THR A 387 -9.78 13.30 3.13
CA THR A 387 -9.86 14.65 3.72
C THR A 387 -8.60 15.47 3.55
N LEU A 388 -7.44 14.84 3.43
CA LEU A 388 -6.12 15.47 3.42
C LEU A 388 -5.47 15.49 2.03
N GLY A 389 -5.93 14.63 1.09
CA GLY A 389 -5.38 14.56 -0.26
C GLY A 389 -3.86 14.44 -0.23
N VAL A 390 -3.18 15.33 -0.95
CA VAL A 390 -1.70 15.40 -1.05
C VAL A 390 -1.00 15.76 0.27
N LEU A 391 -1.72 16.25 1.26
CA LEU A 391 -1.15 16.59 2.56
C LEU A 391 -1.04 15.39 3.49
N TYR A 392 -1.73 14.26 3.18
CA TYR A 392 -1.77 13.10 4.06
C TYR A 392 -0.38 12.60 4.47
N PRO A 393 0.61 12.39 3.58
CA PRO A 393 1.92 11.88 3.98
C PRO A 393 2.67 12.79 4.97
N ARG A 394 2.52 14.11 4.83
CA ARG A 394 3.12 15.09 5.76
C ARG A 394 2.43 15.04 7.13
N VAL A 395 1.09 14.97 7.13
CA VAL A 395 0.30 14.86 8.37
C VAL A 395 0.60 13.52 9.06
N GLU A 396 0.65 12.41 8.31
CA GLU A 396 1.03 11.09 8.82
C GLU A 396 2.38 11.15 9.56
N THR A 397 3.39 11.76 8.94
CA THR A 397 4.71 11.92 9.56
C THR A 397 4.63 12.75 10.86
N ALA A 398 3.90 13.86 10.86
CA ALA A 398 3.77 14.72 12.04
C ALA A 398 3.06 14.00 13.20
N VAL A 399 1.99 13.25 12.91
CA VAL A 399 1.25 12.44 13.89
C VAL A 399 2.12 11.30 14.40
N GLY A 400 2.80 10.57 13.50
CA GLY A 400 3.68 9.46 13.85
C GLY A 400 4.81 9.84 14.78
N ASN A 401 5.44 11.00 14.55
CA ASN A 401 6.46 11.55 15.45
C ASN A 401 5.89 11.87 16.83
N GLY A 402 4.66 12.37 16.90
CA GLY A 402 3.95 12.58 18.17
C GLY A 402 3.71 11.28 18.91
N ILE A 403 3.26 10.25 18.19
CA ILE A 403 3.07 8.90 18.74
C ILE A 403 4.38 8.39 19.34
N VAL A 404 5.47 8.36 18.58
CA VAL A 404 6.79 7.89 19.06
C VAL A 404 7.26 8.67 20.28
N SER A 405 7.11 10.00 20.28
CA SER A 405 7.50 10.85 21.41
C SER A 405 6.80 10.47 22.72
N ALA A 406 5.53 10.06 22.66
CA ALA A 406 4.79 9.57 23.80
C ALA A 406 5.23 8.16 24.22
N LEU A 407 5.42 7.25 23.24
CA LEU A 407 5.75 5.86 23.48
C LEU A 407 7.12 5.67 24.15
N ILE A 408 8.11 6.47 23.76
CA ILE A 408 9.44 6.46 24.41
C ILE A 408 9.48 7.27 25.72
N GLY A 409 8.34 7.79 26.18
CA GLY A 409 8.24 8.54 27.44
C GLY A 409 8.85 9.95 27.42
N LYS A 410 9.20 10.48 26.22
CA LYS A 410 9.74 11.84 26.08
C LYS A 410 8.70 12.91 26.44
N GLN A 411 7.44 12.65 26.12
CA GLN A 411 6.31 13.52 26.43
C GLN A 411 5.12 12.71 26.94
N THR A 412 4.23 13.33 27.70
CA THR A 412 2.91 12.71 27.97
C THR A 412 2.08 12.66 26.69
N PRO A 413 1.09 11.76 26.58
CA PRO A 413 0.22 11.69 25.40
C PRO A 413 -0.39 13.06 25.01
N ALA A 414 -0.85 13.84 25.99
CA ALA A 414 -1.41 15.16 25.76
C ALA A 414 -0.36 16.16 25.22
N ALA A 415 0.86 16.18 25.80
CA ALA A 415 1.93 17.07 25.35
C ALA A 415 2.46 16.67 23.95
N ALA A 416 2.60 15.38 23.68
CA ALA A 416 3.03 14.84 22.41
C ALA A 416 2.04 15.23 21.29
N PHE A 417 0.74 15.05 21.54
CA PHE A 417 -0.28 15.41 20.58
C PHE A 417 -0.49 16.94 20.45
N ALA A 418 -0.21 17.74 21.51
CA ALA A 418 -0.17 19.19 21.37
C ALA A 418 0.96 19.65 20.44
N THR A 419 2.15 19.03 20.55
CA THR A 419 3.29 19.29 19.66
C THR A 419 2.98 18.85 18.22
N ALA A 420 2.43 17.63 18.04
CA ALA A 420 2.06 17.14 16.72
C ALA A 420 0.96 18.01 16.08
N GLN A 421 -0.03 18.49 16.88
CA GLN A 421 -1.08 19.39 16.40
C GLN A 421 -0.53 20.70 15.84
N ALA A 422 0.49 21.30 16.48
CA ALA A 422 1.12 22.50 15.96
C ALA A 422 1.75 22.27 14.58
N ASN A 423 2.42 21.12 14.40
CA ASN A 423 2.97 20.72 13.09
C ASN A 423 1.88 20.47 12.05
N VAL A 424 0.80 19.78 12.44
CA VAL A 424 -0.35 19.53 11.56
C VAL A 424 -0.97 20.85 11.11
N ASN A 425 -1.19 21.80 12.03
CA ASN A 425 -1.73 23.11 11.68
C ASN A 425 -0.83 23.83 10.65
N SER A 426 0.49 23.83 10.87
CA SER A 426 1.45 24.43 9.92
C SER A 426 1.35 23.79 8.53
N ILE A 427 1.21 22.46 8.46
CA ILE A 427 1.02 21.73 7.19
C ILE A 427 -0.29 22.13 6.50
N LEU A 428 -1.38 22.26 7.26
CA LEU A 428 -2.70 22.62 6.72
C LEU A 428 -2.75 24.07 6.25
N GLU A 429 -1.99 24.96 6.87
CA GLU A 429 -1.85 26.37 6.47
C GLU A 429 -0.90 26.59 5.29
N GLY A 430 -0.26 25.53 4.78
CA GLY A 430 0.65 25.60 3.64
C GLY A 430 2.07 26.06 3.96
N ASN A 431 2.49 25.96 5.23
CA ASN A 431 3.82 26.32 5.73
C ASN A 431 4.77 25.13 5.81
#